data_1920abe706a652adcf93b51a4bd1ff3e
#
_entry.id   1920abe706a652adcf93b51a4bd1ff3e
#
_cell.length_a   1.000
_cell.length_b   1.000
_cell.length_c   1.000
_cell.angle_alpha   90.00
_cell.angle_beta   90.00
_cell.angle_gamma   90.00
#
_symmetry.space_group_name_H-M   'P 1'
#
loop_
_entity.id
_entity.type
_entity.pdbx_description
1 polymer ?
#
loop_
_entity_poly.entity_id
_entity_poly.type
_entity_poly.pdbx_seq_one_letter_code
_entity_poly.pdbx_strand_id
1 'polypeptide(L)' 'MTIKEARQEVGLTQKALSEWLNIPKRTIENWEGGKSEPKDWIEKLLVEKILTYKND' A
#
# COMPACT_ATOMS: atom_id res chain seq x y z
N MET A 1 1.14 7.14 -9.08
CA MET A 1 0.58 7.14 -7.73
C MET A 1 1.40 6.22 -6.84
N THR A 2 1.70 6.64 -5.62
CA THR A 2 2.46 5.79 -4.69
C THR A 2 1.51 4.94 -3.85
N ILE A 3 2.09 3.95 -3.17
CA ILE A 3 1.31 3.09 -2.27
C ILE A 3 0.66 3.93 -1.18
N LYS A 4 1.39 4.93 -0.64
CA LYS A 4 0.84 5.82 0.38
C LYS A 4 -0.35 6.61 -0.15
N GLU A 5 -0.22 7.16 -1.35
CA GLU A 5 -1.32 7.91 -1.95
C GLU A 5 -2.54 7.03 -2.19
N ALA A 6 -2.33 5.83 -2.72
CA ALA A 6 -3.44 4.90 -2.94
C ALA A 6 -4.12 4.52 -1.62
N ARG A 7 -3.31 4.25 -0.59
CA ARG A 7 -3.84 3.91 0.73
C ARG A 7 -4.72 5.04 1.29
N GLN A 8 -4.24 6.28 1.18
CA GLN A 8 -4.99 7.42 1.66
C GLN A 8 -6.27 7.65 0.86
N GLU A 9 -6.20 7.39 -0.43
CA GLU A 9 -7.36 7.54 -1.32
C GLU A 9 -8.52 6.65 -0.89
N VAL A 10 -8.23 5.44 -0.44
CA VAL A 10 -9.27 4.50 0.00
C VAL A 10 -9.53 4.55 1.51
N GLY A 11 -8.82 5.41 2.23
CA GLY A 11 -9.06 5.62 3.66
C GLY A 11 -8.53 4.54 4.58
N LEU A 12 -7.55 3.76 4.14
CA LEU A 12 -6.96 2.72 4.99
C LEU A 12 -5.82 3.26 5.84
N THR A 13 -5.71 2.73 7.07
CA THR A 13 -4.52 2.95 7.88
C THR A 13 -3.43 1.99 7.43
N GLN A 14 -2.18 2.25 7.86
CA GLN A 14 -1.09 1.32 7.57
C GLN A 14 -1.38 -0.07 8.13
N LYS A 15 -1.93 -0.11 9.34
CA LYS A 15 -2.27 -1.39 9.98
C LYS A 15 -3.33 -2.13 9.19
N ALA A 16 -4.39 -1.44 8.80
CA ALA A 16 -5.47 -2.06 8.04
C ALA A 16 -4.98 -2.56 6.68
N LEU A 17 -4.13 -1.76 6.02
CA LEU A 17 -3.56 -2.17 4.74
C LEU A 17 -2.67 -3.42 4.90
N SER A 18 -1.87 -3.45 5.97
CA SER A 18 -0.99 -4.59 6.21
C SER A 18 -1.80 -5.88 6.39
N GLU A 19 -2.90 -5.79 7.12
CA GLU A 19 -3.76 -6.95 7.35
C GLU A 19 -4.47 -7.39 6.07
N TRP A 20 -4.95 -6.43 5.31
CA TRP A 20 -5.68 -6.73 4.08
C TRP A 20 -4.78 -7.34 3.00
N LEU A 21 -3.57 -6.82 2.86
CA LEU A 21 -2.61 -7.33 1.88
C LEU A 21 -1.79 -8.50 2.39
N ASN A 22 -1.89 -8.78 3.69
CA ASN A 22 -1.08 -9.82 4.34
C ASN A 22 0.41 -9.52 4.20
N ILE A 23 0.78 -8.26 4.39
CA ILE A 23 2.15 -7.77 4.34
C ILE A 23 2.49 -7.21 5.72
N PRO A 24 3.70 -7.45 6.25
CA PRO A 24 4.08 -6.88 7.55
C PRO A 24 3.94 -5.36 7.54
N LYS A 25 3.39 -4.81 8.61
CA LYS A 25 3.22 -3.36 8.75
C LYS A 25 4.56 -2.64 8.58
N ARG A 26 5.63 -3.24 9.11
CA ARG A 26 6.97 -2.67 9.01
C ARG A 26 7.39 -2.46 7.56
N THR A 27 7.05 -3.41 6.68
CA THR A 27 7.36 -3.29 5.27
C THR A 27 6.66 -2.07 4.66
N ILE A 28 5.38 -1.87 5.02
CA ILE A 28 4.63 -0.71 4.53
C ILE A 28 5.24 0.58 5.05
N GLU A 29 5.61 0.60 6.34
CA GLU A 29 6.25 1.77 6.93
C GLU A 29 7.56 2.11 6.22
N ASN A 30 8.36 1.09 5.90
CA ASN A 30 9.64 1.29 5.20
C ASN A 30 9.40 1.85 3.80
N TRP A 31 8.41 1.32 3.10
CA TRP A 31 8.10 1.82 1.75
C TRP A 31 7.63 3.27 1.79
N GLU A 32 6.76 3.62 2.74
CA GLU A 32 6.22 4.97 2.82
C GLU A 32 7.25 5.96 3.37
N GLY A 33 8.14 5.47 4.22
CA GLY A 33 9.19 6.29 4.80
C GLY A 33 10.45 6.44 3.95
N GLY A 34 10.51 5.77 2.82
CA GLY A 34 11.66 5.89 1.92
C GLY A 34 12.86 5.04 2.30
N LYS A 35 12.74 4.17 3.29
CA LYS A 35 13.85 3.29 3.68
C LYS A 35 14.10 2.20 2.67
N SER A 36 13.05 1.76 1.99
CA SER A 36 13.15 0.79 0.91
C SER A 36 12.01 1.07 -0.05
N GLU A 37 12.12 0.54 -1.26
CA GLU A 37 11.08 0.71 -2.27
C GLU A 37 10.81 -0.62 -2.94
N PRO A 38 9.53 -0.93 -3.21
CA PRO A 38 9.23 -2.11 -4.01
C PRO A 38 9.66 -1.85 -5.45
N LYS A 39 9.84 -2.92 -6.20
CA LYS A 39 10.11 -2.77 -7.63
C LYS A 39 8.93 -2.08 -8.30
N ASP A 40 9.20 -1.36 -9.39
CA ASP A 40 8.17 -0.58 -10.07
C ASP A 40 6.94 -1.40 -10.40
N TRP A 41 7.11 -2.60 -10.92
CA TRP A 41 5.98 -3.45 -11.30
C TRP A 41 5.19 -3.92 -10.07
N ILE A 42 5.88 -4.15 -8.95
CA ILE A 42 5.22 -4.54 -7.70
C ILE A 42 4.42 -3.36 -7.17
N GLU A 43 5.01 -2.18 -7.16
CA GLU A 43 4.31 -0.98 -6.70
C GLU A 43 3.05 -0.74 -7.52
N LYS A 44 3.17 -0.86 -8.84
CA LYS A 44 2.02 -0.66 -9.72
C LYS A 44 0.90 -1.65 -9.42
N LEU A 45 1.24 -2.93 -9.26
CA LEU A 45 0.23 -3.94 -8.94
C LEU A 45 -0.42 -3.67 -7.60
N LEU A 46 0.37 -3.27 -6.60
CA LEU A 46 -0.18 -2.99 -5.27
C LEU A 46 -1.08 -1.76 -5.30
N VAL A 47 -0.69 -0.71 -6.01
CA VAL A 47 -1.52 0.48 -6.15
C VAL A 47 -2.85 0.12 -6.78
N GLU A 48 -2.84 -0.64 -7.86
CA GLU A 48 -4.07 -1.07 -8.52
C GLU A 48 -4.94 -1.87 -7.58
N LYS A 49 -4.35 -2.80 -6.84
CA LYS A 49 -5.10 -3.62 -5.87
C LYS A 49 -5.70 -2.76 -4.76
N ILE A 50 -4.92 -1.83 -4.21
CA ILE A 50 -5.40 -0.96 -3.14
C ILE A 50 -6.61 -0.15 -3.60
N LEU A 51 -6.55 0.38 -4.81
CA LEU A 51 -7.64 1.20 -5.33
C LEU A 51 -8.93 0.42 -5.52
N THR A 52 -8.89 -0.90 -5.60
CA THR A 52 -10.09 -1.72 -5.67
C THR A 52 -10.79 -1.87 -4.33
N TYR A 53 -10.09 -1.56 -3.22
CA TYR A 53 -10.64 -1.73 -1.88
C TYR A 53 -11.95 -0.97 -1.69
N LYS A 54 -12.08 0.16 -2.33
CA LYS A 54 -13.21 1.07 -2.16
C LYS A 54 -14.41 0.74 -3.05
N ASN A 55 -14.31 -0.27 -3.86
CA ASN A 55 -15.30 -0.58 -4.90
C ASN A 55 -16.26 -1.70 -4.52
N ASP A 56 -16.62 -1.78 -3.27
CA ASP A 56 -17.58 -2.81 -2.82
C ASP A 56 -19.02 -2.46 -3.16
#